data_4b04cd8c54978393c9f15e4b207eb592
#
_entry.id   4b04cd8c54978393c9f15e4b207eb592
#
_cell.length_a   1.000
_cell.length_b   1.000
_cell.length_c   1.000
_cell.angle_alpha   90.00
_cell.angle_beta   90.00
_cell.angle_gamma   90.00
#
_symmetry.space_group_name_H-M   'P 1'
#
loop_
_entity.id
_entity.type
_entity.pdbx_description
1 polymer ?
#
loop_
_entity_poly.entity_id
_entity_poly.type
_entity_poly.pdbx_seq_one_letter_code
_entity_poly.pdbx_strand_id
1 'polypeptide(L)'
;MMRIKKTKSLNKRLSNQEVFLQKQLRHKRKIRALRILIFAAFIGLWELAADVGWIDSFIFSSPSRLIICLKDMILDGTIWQHVSITLLETLVSFALVVALTILITILLWSNRSVSETSEPYMVVLNSLPKSALAPLLIVWLGSNYKTIIVTGMSVAIFGSILSLYQGFMAVDADQIKLIRTLGGNRRNILTKVVLPANIPTLFSIMKVDIGLCLVGVIIGEFISSRRGLGYMIIYGSQIFKCDNSGSENDTHVYRRLKILYFLQKVRISNFHDTNTFINLFYI
;
A
#
# COMPACT_ATOMS: atom_id res chain seq x y z
N MET A 1 56.51 37.67 35.63
CA MET A 1 55.67 38.36 34.59
C MET A 1 54.72 37.29 34.00
N MET A 2 53.59 37.07 34.65
CA MET A 2 52.64 36.02 34.36
C MET A 2 51.46 36.59 33.61
N ARG A 3 51.30 36.19 32.35
CA ARG A 3 50.23 36.66 31.46
C ARG A 3 49.05 35.72 31.61
N ILE A 4 48.06 36.09 32.41
CA ILE A 4 46.80 35.39 32.59
C ILE A 4 45.97 35.63 31.33
N LYS A 5 45.84 34.60 30.48
CA LYS A 5 44.89 34.59 29.38
C LYS A 5 43.46 34.38 29.93
N LYS A 6 42.74 35.46 29.98
CA LYS A 6 41.32 35.53 30.31
C LYS A 6 40.53 34.91 29.14
N THR A 7 40.16 33.63 29.24
CA THR A 7 39.21 33.02 28.34
C THR A 7 37.82 33.60 28.59
N LYS A 8 37.45 34.57 27.76
CA LYS A 8 36.09 35.09 27.68
C LYS A 8 35.21 33.95 27.14
N SER A 9 34.46 33.26 28.01
CA SER A 9 33.33 32.45 27.61
C SER A 9 32.29 33.42 27.03
N LEU A 10 32.18 33.45 25.71
CA LEU A 10 31.07 34.10 25.02
C LEU A 10 29.80 33.34 25.39
N ASN A 11 29.11 33.81 26.41
CA ASN A 11 27.74 33.41 26.70
C ASN A 11 26.87 34.05 25.60
N LYS A 12 26.79 33.38 24.45
CA LYS A 12 25.94 33.81 23.36
C LYS A 12 24.49 33.63 23.84
N ARG A 13 23.87 34.72 24.29
CA ARG A 13 22.44 34.73 24.59
C ARG A 13 21.72 34.38 23.29
N LEU A 14 21.18 33.18 23.25
CA LEU A 14 20.40 32.72 22.14
C LEU A 14 19.22 33.69 21.93
N SER A 15 18.98 34.08 20.70
CA SER A 15 17.78 34.84 20.35
C SER A 15 16.54 34.07 20.75
N ASN A 16 15.45 34.76 21.11
CA ASN A 16 14.17 34.13 21.45
C ASN A 16 13.70 33.12 20.36
N GLN A 17 14.03 33.43 19.11
CA GLN A 17 13.77 32.55 17.97
C GLN A 17 14.61 31.26 17.99
N GLU A 18 15.91 31.38 18.35
CA GLU A 18 16.79 30.21 18.47
C GLU A 18 16.37 29.29 19.64
N VAL A 19 15.94 29.89 20.77
CA VAL A 19 15.40 29.15 21.91
C VAL A 19 14.13 28.39 21.52
N PHE A 20 13.22 29.03 20.78
CA PHE A 20 12.00 28.42 20.28
C PHE A 20 12.30 27.26 19.33
N LEU A 21 13.19 27.45 18.36
CA LEU A 21 13.62 26.41 17.42
C LEU A 21 14.26 25.21 18.15
N GLN A 22 15.12 25.46 19.12
CA GLN A 22 15.74 24.42 19.93
C GLN A 22 14.70 23.62 20.73
N LYS A 23 13.68 24.31 21.29
CA LYS A 23 12.58 23.67 22.01
C LYS A 23 11.76 22.79 21.09
N GLN A 24 11.43 23.26 19.89
CA GLN A 24 10.74 22.46 18.86
C GLN A 24 11.56 21.24 18.41
N LEU A 25 12.86 21.42 18.16
CA LEU A 25 13.74 20.32 17.75
C LEU A 25 13.89 19.26 18.87
N ARG A 26 14.00 19.70 20.13
CA ARG A 26 14.00 18.79 21.29
C ARG A 26 12.68 18.03 21.41
N HIS A 27 11.54 18.70 21.20
CA HIS A 27 10.23 18.07 21.21
C HIS A 27 10.09 17.02 20.09
N LYS A 28 10.45 17.36 18.86
CA LYS A 28 10.48 16.43 17.72
C LYS A 28 11.41 15.22 17.96
N ARG A 29 12.60 15.45 18.59
CA ARG A 29 13.52 14.37 18.96
C ARG A 29 12.93 13.45 20.03
N LYS A 30 12.29 14.01 21.06
CA LYS A 30 11.61 13.23 22.11
C LYS A 30 10.49 12.37 21.52
N ILE A 31 9.64 12.93 20.65
CA ILE A 31 8.56 12.17 19.99
C ILE A 31 9.16 11.05 19.14
N ARG A 32 10.21 11.33 18.37
CA ARG A 32 10.89 10.29 17.57
C ARG A 32 11.48 9.20 18.44
N ALA A 33 12.18 9.56 19.51
CA ALA A 33 12.73 8.61 20.47
C ALA A 33 11.64 7.76 21.13
N LEU A 34 10.50 8.36 21.51
CA LEU A 34 9.37 7.64 22.08
C LEU A 34 8.74 6.65 21.08
N ARG A 35 8.60 7.04 19.80
CA ARG A 35 8.12 6.12 18.75
C ARG A 35 9.05 4.92 18.58
N ILE A 36 10.36 5.16 18.54
CA ILE A 36 11.36 4.09 18.43
C ILE A 36 11.33 3.19 19.67
N LEU A 37 11.19 3.78 20.87
CA LEU A 37 11.13 3.03 22.12
C LEU A 37 9.88 2.13 22.17
N ILE A 38 8.72 2.64 21.78
CA ILE A 38 7.48 1.85 21.72
C ILE A 38 7.63 0.69 20.74
N PHE A 39 8.19 0.95 19.56
CA PHE A 39 8.42 -0.10 18.56
C PHE A 39 9.44 -1.14 19.05
N ALA A 40 10.53 -0.71 19.64
CA ALA A 40 11.54 -1.61 20.21
C ALA A 40 11.00 -2.42 21.39
N ALA A 41 10.19 -1.80 22.26
CA ALA A 41 9.51 -2.47 23.35
C ALA A 41 8.53 -3.54 22.85
N PHE A 42 7.76 -3.23 21.79
CA PHE A 42 6.85 -4.20 21.17
C PHE A 42 7.61 -5.43 20.62
N ILE A 43 8.71 -5.19 19.87
CA ILE A 43 9.53 -6.29 19.34
C ILE A 43 10.18 -7.08 20.48
N GLY A 44 10.70 -6.41 21.51
CA GLY A 44 11.32 -7.07 22.67
C GLY A 44 10.31 -7.90 23.47
N LEU A 45 9.12 -7.39 23.71
CA LEU A 45 8.04 -8.14 24.35
C LEU A 45 7.60 -9.36 23.54
N TRP A 46 7.54 -9.22 22.21
CA TRP A 46 7.23 -10.36 21.35
C TRP A 46 8.31 -11.43 21.38
N GLU A 47 9.59 -11.06 21.32
CA GLU A 47 10.71 -12.00 21.47
C GLU A 47 10.64 -12.73 22.83
N LEU A 48 10.50 -11.99 23.92
CA LEU A 48 10.37 -12.55 25.27
C LEU A 48 9.15 -13.49 25.40
N ALA A 49 8.00 -13.10 24.86
CA ALA A 49 6.79 -13.93 24.91
C ALA A 49 6.96 -15.25 24.14
N ALA A 50 7.73 -15.23 23.05
CA ALA A 50 8.05 -16.42 22.27
C ALA A 50 9.07 -17.31 22.97
N ASP A 51 10.07 -16.74 23.67
CA ASP A 51 11.12 -17.48 24.38
C ASP A 51 10.60 -18.09 25.69
N VAL A 52 9.75 -17.37 26.42
CA VAL A 52 9.13 -17.84 27.69
C VAL A 52 8.01 -18.88 27.44
N GLY A 53 7.57 -19.04 26.16
CA GLY A 53 6.52 -19.99 25.82
C GLY A 53 5.11 -19.50 26.11
N TRP A 54 4.89 -18.19 26.36
CA TRP A 54 3.56 -17.60 26.46
C TRP A 54 2.81 -17.62 25.13
N ILE A 55 3.56 -17.60 24.06
CA ILE A 55 3.06 -17.69 22.70
C ILE A 55 3.71 -18.92 22.06
N ASP A 56 2.89 -19.78 21.44
CA ASP A 56 3.41 -20.93 20.72
C ASP A 56 4.34 -20.47 19.60
N SER A 57 5.64 -20.72 19.80
CA SER A 57 6.68 -20.33 18.83
C SER A 57 6.49 -21.00 17.48
N PHE A 58 5.73 -22.09 17.42
CA PHE A 58 5.40 -22.77 16.18
C PHE A 58 4.39 -21.97 15.36
N ILE A 59 3.38 -21.36 16.01
CA ILE A 59 2.32 -20.60 15.32
C ILE A 59 2.74 -19.15 15.05
N PHE A 60 3.37 -18.49 16.04
CA PHE A 60 3.64 -17.05 15.98
C PHE A 60 5.07 -16.67 15.62
N SER A 61 6.01 -17.64 15.65
CA SER A 61 7.44 -17.40 15.42
C SER A 61 8.04 -16.35 16.39
N SER A 62 9.31 -16.02 16.25
CA SER A 62 9.96 -14.92 16.94
C SER A 62 10.63 -13.97 15.94
N PRO A 63 10.78 -12.67 16.26
CA PRO A 63 11.50 -11.71 15.43
C PRO A 63 12.87 -12.20 14.96
N SER A 64 13.66 -12.79 15.83
CA SER A 64 14.99 -13.33 15.49
C SER A 64 14.91 -14.43 14.44
N ARG A 65 13.98 -15.37 14.60
CA ARG A 65 13.76 -16.45 13.62
C ARG A 65 13.30 -15.94 12.28
N LEU A 66 12.44 -14.89 12.29
CA LEU A 66 11.99 -14.22 11.08
C LEU A 66 13.16 -13.63 10.27
N ILE A 67 14.08 -12.94 10.95
CA ILE A 67 15.24 -12.33 10.31
C ILE A 67 16.17 -13.40 9.71
N ILE A 68 16.43 -14.48 10.43
CA ILE A 68 17.26 -15.60 9.94
C ILE A 68 16.65 -16.19 8.68
N CYS A 69 15.36 -16.51 8.72
CA CYS A 69 14.65 -17.10 7.58
C CYS A 69 14.62 -16.16 6.37
N LEU A 70 14.39 -14.86 6.58
CA LEU A 70 14.45 -13.87 5.51
C LEU A 70 15.86 -13.81 4.88
N LYS A 71 16.89 -13.85 5.69
CA LYS A 71 18.27 -13.90 5.22
C LYS A 71 18.54 -15.14 4.36
N ASP A 72 18.08 -16.31 4.79
CA ASP A 72 18.25 -17.55 4.03
C ASP A 72 17.53 -17.49 2.68
N MET A 73 16.29 -16.98 2.66
CA MET A 73 15.53 -16.78 1.41
C MET A 73 16.17 -15.79 0.43
N ILE A 74 16.84 -14.76 0.96
CA ILE A 74 17.59 -13.80 0.15
C ILE A 74 18.83 -14.46 -0.45
N LEU A 75 19.57 -15.24 0.34
CA LEU A 75 20.78 -15.92 -0.10
C LEU A 75 20.50 -17.01 -1.15
N ASP A 76 19.41 -17.75 -0.98
CA ASP A 76 18.98 -18.78 -1.93
C ASP A 76 18.36 -18.19 -3.23
N GLY A 77 18.13 -16.89 -3.28
CA GLY A 77 17.55 -16.22 -4.43
C GLY A 77 16.06 -16.48 -4.67
N THR A 78 15.41 -17.34 -3.89
CA THR A 78 14.01 -17.75 -4.07
C THR A 78 13.06 -16.56 -3.94
N ILE A 79 13.29 -15.67 -2.97
CA ILE A 79 12.44 -14.51 -2.73
C ILE A 79 12.39 -13.57 -3.92
N TRP A 80 13.50 -13.41 -4.64
CA TRP A 80 13.59 -12.48 -5.77
C TRP A 80 12.70 -12.88 -6.93
N GLN A 81 12.56 -14.19 -7.18
CA GLN A 81 11.65 -14.68 -8.22
C GLN A 81 10.20 -14.36 -7.89
N HIS A 82 9.77 -14.61 -6.65
CA HIS A 82 8.40 -14.34 -6.22
C HIS A 82 8.09 -12.83 -6.15
N VAL A 83 9.01 -12.03 -5.61
CA VAL A 83 8.87 -10.57 -5.56
C VAL A 83 8.79 -9.97 -6.96
N SER A 84 9.64 -10.39 -7.89
CA SER A 84 9.65 -9.85 -9.26
C SER A 84 8.35 -10.14 -10.01
N ILE A 85 7.78 -11.34 -9.84
CA ILE A 85 6.49 -11.69 -10.45
C ILE A 85 5.38 -10.81 -9.88
N THR A 86 5.24 -10.74 -8.55
CA THR A 86 4.21 -9.89 -7.91
C THR A 86 4.36 -8.43 -8.30
N LEU A 87 5.59 -7.90 -8.35
CA LEU A 87 5.84 -6.53 -8.80
C LEU A 87 5.44 -6.30 -10.26
N LEU A 88 5.79 -7.23 -11.15
CA LEU A 88 5.44 -7.12 -12.56
C LEU A 88 3.91 -7.14 -12.74
N GLU A 89 3.21 -8.08 -12.13
CA GLU A 89 1.75 -8.18 -12.19
C GLU A 89 1.08 -6.92 -11.58
N THR A 90 1.64 -6.40 -10.49
CA THR A 90 1.17 -5.14 -9.87
C THR A 90 1.36 -3.95 -10.78
N LEU A 91 2.54 -3.79 -11.40
CA LEU A 91 2.83 -2.68 -12.30
C LEU A 91 1.96 -2.71 -13.56
N VAL A 92 1.74 -3.91 -14.13
CA VAL A 92 0.84 -4.07 -15.27
C VAL A 92 -0.60 -3.73 -14.89
N SER A 93 -1.09 -4.26 -13.76
CA SER A 93 -2.43 -3.94 -13.24
C SER A 93 -2.59 -2.43 -13.01
N PHE A 94 -1.61 -1.80 -12.37
CA PHE A 94 -1.59 -0.36 -12.11
C PHE A 94 -1.60 0.47 -13.40
N ALA A 95 -0.77 0.14 -14.38
CA ALA A 95 -0.72 0.86 -15.66
C ALA A 95 -2.08 0.78 -16.39
N LEU A 96 -2.71 -0.41 -16.39
CA LEU A 96 -4.02 -0.62 -16.98
C LEU A 96 -5.11 0.16 -16.22
N VAL A 97 -5.08 0.16 -14.88
CA VAL A 97 -6.02 0.95 -14.07
C VAL A 97 -5.92 2.44 -14.41
N VAL A 98 -4.71 3.00 -14.42
CA VAL A 98 -4.50 4.42 -14.73
C VAL A 98 -5.01 4.76 -16.14
N ALA A 99 -4.65 3.95 -17.14
CA ALA A 99 -5.08 4.17 -18.53
C ALA A 99 -6.61 4.10 -18.66
N LEU A 100 -7.24 3.07 -18.09
CA LEU A 100 -8.71 2.91 -18.15
C LEU A 100 -9.43 3.98 -17.33
N THR A 101 -8.91 4.36 -16.16
CA THR A 101 -9.48 5.44 -15.34
C THR A 101 -9.55 6.75 -16.14
N ILE A 102 -8.45 7.16 -16.77
CA ILE A 102 -8.42 8.37 -17.59
C ILE A 102 -9.40 8.25 -18.78
N LEU A 103 -9.36 7.13 -19.50
CA LEU A 103 -10.21 6.91 -20.67
C LEU A 103 -11.70 6.95 -20.30
N ILE A 104 -12.11 6.19 -19.30
CA ILE A 104 -13.50 6.10 -18.87
C ILE A 104 -13.98 7.44 -18.29
N THR A 105 -13.16 8.12 -17.50
CA THR A 105 -13.51 9.44 -16.94
C THR A 105 -13.73 10.47 -18.05
N ILE A 106 -12.91 10.49 -19.11
CA ILE A 106 -13.10 11.36 -20.26
C ILE A 106 -14.41 11.03 -21.00
N LEU A 107 -14.75 9.75 -21.16
CA LEU A 107 -16.00 9.31 -21.77
C LEU A 107 -17.22 9.76 -20.95
N LEU A 108 -17.18 9.57 -19.63
CA LEU A 108 -18.24 10.02 -18.72
C LEU A 108 -18.43 11.54 -18.77
N TRP A 109 -17.34 12.29 -18.71
CA TRP A 109 -17.38 13.76 -18.78
C TRP A 109 -17.91 14.26 -20.13
N SER A 110 -17.62 13.53 -21.22
CA SER A 110 -18.06 13.92 -22.57
C SER A 110 -19.56 13.71 -22.80
N ASN A 111 -20.22 12.83 -22.08
CA ASN A 111 -21.63 12.51 -22.26
C ASN A 111 -22.36 12.45 -20.91
N ARG A 112 -23.20 13.49 -20.68
CA ARG A 112 -23.92 13.63 -19.42
C ARG A 112 -24.91 12.49 -19.17
N SER A 113 -25.59 11.99 -20.19
CA SER A 113 -26.55 10.88 -20.04
C SER A 113 -25.82 9.59 -19.63
N VAL A 114 -24.65 9.33 -20.22
CA VAL A 114 -23.84 8.17 -19.85
C VAL A 114 -23.35 8.28 -18.40
N SER A 115 -22.92 9.46 -17.99
CA SER A 115 -22.48 9.73 -16.64
C SER A 115 -23.59 9.50 -15.61
N GLU A 116 -24.74 10.17 -15.78
CA GLU A 116 -25.89 10.06 -14.87
C GLU A 116 -26.41 8.61 -14.77
N THR A 117 -26.36 7.86 -15.88
CA THR A 117 -26.75 6.44 -15.88
C THR A 117 -25.71 5.54 -15.20
N SER A 118 -24.42 5.80 -15.41
CA SER A 118 -23.33 4.90 -14.94
C SER A 118 -22.97 5.13 -13.48
N GLU A 119 -23.17 6.33 -12.94
CA GLU A 119 -22.76 6.71 -11.59
C GLU A 119 -23.28 5.76 -10.50
N PRO A 120 -24.58 5.41 -10.43
CA PRO A 120 -25.10 4.48 -9.42
C PRO A 120 -24.44 3.10 -9.50
N TYR A 121 -24.21 2.61 -10.72
CA TYR A 121 -23.55 1.30 -10.92
C TYR A 121 -22.10 1.31 -10.46
N MET A 122 -21.38 2.40 -10.74
CA MET A 122 -20.00 2.57 -10.28
C MET A 122 -19.89 2.59 -8.75
N VAL A 123 -20.85 3.27 -8.08
CA VAL A 123 -20.90 3.31 -6.60
C VAL A 123 -21.16 1.90 -6.04
N VAL A 124 -22.11 1.16 -6.60
CA VAL A 124 -22.40 -0.21 -6.19
C VAL A 124 -21.19 -1.12 -6.39
N LEU A 125 -20.56 -1.08 -7.57
CA LEU A 125 -19.38 -1.89 -7.88
C LEU A 125 -18.17 -1.54 -6.99
N ASN A 126 -18.01 -0.28 -6.62
CA ASN A 126 -16.98 0.13 -5.68
C ASN A 126 -17.24 -0.35 -4.24
N SER A 127 -18.49 -0.56 -3.88
CA SER A 127 -18.92 -1.01 -2.54
C SER A 127 -18.84 -2.53 -2.36
N LEU A 128 -18.70 -3.30 -3.44
CA LEU A 128 -18.59 -4.76 -3.36
C LEU A 128 -17.33 -5.19 -2.59
N PRO A 129 -17.43 -6.27 -1.76
CA PRO A 129 -16.25 -6.81 -1.09
C PRO A 129 -15.26 -7.33 -2.13
N LYS A 130 -14.16 -6.61 -2.29
CA LYS A 130 -13.17 -6.84 -3.35
C LYS A 130 -12.51 -8.22 -3.27
N SER A 131 -12.37 -8.78 -2.05
CA SER A 131 -11.89 -10.14 -1.83
C SER A 131 -12.84 -11.22 -2.35
N ALA A 132 -14.16 -10.94 -2.41
CA ALA A 132 -15.15 -11.88 -2.94
C ALA A 132 -15.17 -11.92 -4.47
N LEU A 133 -14.66 -10.88 -5.14
CA LEU A 133 -14.57 -10.86 -6.60
C LEU A 133 -13.49 -11.80 -7.14
N ALA A 134 -12.41 -12.04 -6.39
CA ALA A 134 -11.29 -12.86 -6.85
C ALA A 134 -11.71 -14.32 -7.20
N PRO A 135 -12.41 -15.06 -6.34
CA PRO A 135 -12.90 -16.41 -6.68
C PRO A 135 -13.80 -16.41 -7.92
N LEU A 136 -14.67 -15.41 -8.06
CA LEU A 136 -15.59 -15.30 -9.20
C LEU A 136 -14.83 -15.06 -10.51
N LEU A 137 -13.81 -14.20 -10.49
CA LEU A 137 -12.95 -13.94 -11.64
C LEU A 137 -12.17 -15.18 -12.05
N ILE A 138 -11.74 -16.02 -11.09
CA ILE A 138 -11.03 -17.26 -11.37
C ILE A 138 -11.96 -18.28 -12.05
N VAL A 139 -13.19 -18.37 -11.62
CA VAL A 139 -14.19 -19.25 -12.26
C VAL A 139 -14.47 -18.81 -13.70
N TRP A 140 -14.50 -17.52 -13.98
CA TRP A 140 -14.79 -16.98 -15.32
C TRP A 140 -13.59 -16.98 -16.27
N LEU A 141 -12.41 -16.62 -15.78
CA LEU A 141 -11.21 -16.40 -16.59
C LEU A 141 -10.20 -17.54 -16.49
N GLY A 142 -10.43 -18.48 -15.56
CA GLY A 142 -9.50 -19.56 -15.27
C GLY A 142 -8.33 -19.13 -14.36
N SER A 143 -7.56 -20.10 -13.90
CA SER A 143 -6.40 -19.91 -13.04
C SER A 143 -5.15 -19.58 -13.88
N ASN A 144 -4.93 -18.30 -14.17
CA ASN A 144 -3.80 -17.82 -14.97
C ASN A 144 -3.38 -16.40 -14.57
N TYR A 145 -2.21 -15.94 -15.07
CA TYR A 145 -1.67 -14.61 -14.78
C TYR A 145 -2.60 -13.45 -15.19
N LYS A 146 -3.43 -13.64 -16.25
CA LYS A 146 -4.40 -12.62 -16.68
C LYS A 146 -5.46 -12.39 -15.62
N THR A 147 -5.92 -13.45 -14.98
CA THR A 147 -6.90 -13.38 -13.90
C THR A 147 -6.34 -12.63 -12.69
N ILE A 148 -5.07 -12.81 -12.36
CA ILE A 148 -4.40 -12.11 -11.27
C ILE A 148 -4.34 -10.61 -11.56
N ILE A 149 -3.95 -10.24 -12.79
CA ILE A 149 -3.93 -8.83 -13.23
C ILE A 149 -5.33 -8.21 -13.16
N VAL A 150 -6.35 -8.90 -13.67
CA VAL A 150 -7.75 -8.42 -13.62
C VAL A 150 -8.24 -8.29 -12.17
N THR A 151 -7.85 -9.21 -11.29
CA THR A 151 -8.16 -9.11 -9.86
C THR A 151 -7.49 -7.87 -9.24
N GLY A 152 -6.22 -7.63 -9.55
CA GLY A 152 -5.52 -6.40 -9.16
C GLY A 152 -6.25 -5.14 -9.61
N MET A 153 -6.67 -5.10 -10.87
CA MET A 153 -7.42 -3.97 -11.44
C MET A 153 -8.78 -3.78 -10.76
N SER A 154 -9.53 -4.85 -10.50
CA SER A 154 -10.89 -4.78 -9.94
C SER A 154 -10.95 -4.09 -8.58
N VAL A 155 -9.86 -4.14 -7.82
CA VAL A 155 -9.75 -3.52 -6.50
C VAL A 155 -9.65 -2.00 -6.56
N ALA A 156 -9.02 -1.45 -7.60
CA ALA A 156 -8.72 -0.02 -7.69
C ALA A 156 -9.67 0.74 -8.63
N ILE A 157 -10.03 0.15 -9.77
CA ILE A 157 -10.58 0.86 -10.93
C ILE A 157 -11.84 1.71 -10.64
N PHE A 158 -12.82 1.18 -9.92
CA PHE A 158 -14.08 1.88 -9.69
C PHE A 158 -13.92 3.11 -8.80
N GLY A 159 -13.13 3.00 -7.73
CA GLY A 159 -12.80 4.12 -6.85
C GLY A 159 -12.04 5.23 -7.56
N SER A 160 -11.10 4.84 -8.42
CA SER A 160 -10.26 5.77 -9.18
C SER A 160 -11.06 6.54 -10.22
N ILE A 161 -11.96 5.85 -10.95
CA ILE A 161 -12.87 6.51 -11.91
C ILE A 161 -13.77 7.52 -11.20
N LEU A 162 -14.41 7.12 -10.09
CA LEU A 162 -15.29 8.02 -9.33
C LEU A 162 -14.53 9.24 -8.80
N SER A 163 -13.34 9.04 -8.24
CA SER A 163 -12.53 10.13 -7.68
C SER A 163 -12.04 11.10 -8.75
N LEU A 164 -11.60 10.60 -9.92
CA LEU A 164 -11.16 11.46 -11.01
C LEU A 164 -12.35 12.18 -11.67
N TYR A 165 -13.49 11.50 -11.82
CA TYR A 165 -14.69 12.09 -12.35
C TYR A 165 -15.21 13.22 -11.45
N GLN A 166 -15.24 13.03 -10.14
CA GLN A 166 -15.57 14.11 -9.19
C GLN A 166 -14.63 15.31 -9.32
N GLY A 167 -13.34 15.05 -9.51
CA GLY A 167 -12.36 16.10 -9.80
C GLY A 167 -12.68 16.87 -11.08
N PHE A 168 -13.08 16.18 -12.16
CA PHE A 168 -13.49 16.82 -13.41
C PHE A 168 -14.74 17.69 -13.25
N MET A 169 -15.70 17.26 -12.43
CA MET A 169 -16.92 18.00 -12.14
C MET A 169 -16.70 19.19 -11.19
N ALA A 170 -15.66 19.14 -10.37
CA ALA A 170 -15.30 20.20 -9.42
C ALA A 170 -14.54 21.37 -10.07
N VAL A 171 -14.23 21.30 -11.36
CA VAL A 171 -13.54 22.40 -12.08
C VAL A 171 -14.42 23.63 -12.13
N ASP A 172 -13.81 24.79 -11.86
CA ASP A 172 -14.46 26.09 -11.81
C ASP A 172 -15.23 26.41 -13.10
N ALA A 173 -16.52 26.68 -12.93
CA ALA A 173 -17.42 27.01 -14.02
C ALA A 173 -17.03 28.29 -14.79
N ASP A 174 -16.35 29.23 -14.12
CA ASP A 174 -15.93 30.46 -14.75
C ASP A 174 -14.74 30.26 -15.69
N GLN A 175 -13.85 29.34 -15.37
CA GLN A 175 -12.78 28.92 -16.29
C GLN A 175 -13.36 28.26 -17.55
N ILE A 176 -14.41 27.44 -17.40
CA ILE A 176 -15.09 26.80 -18.51
C ILE A 176 -15.78 27.84 -19.38
N LYS A 177 -16.47 28.82 -18.77
CA LYS A 177 -17.13 29.92 -19.48
C LYS A 177 -16.12 30.76 -20.26
N LEU A 178 -14.97 31.08 -19.68
CA LEU A 178 -13.90 31.86 -20.33
C LEU A 178 -13.45 31.20 -21.64
N ILE A 179 -13.23 29.89 -21.65
CA ILE A 179 -12.85 29.19 -22.88
C ILE A 179 -13.94 29.22 -23.91
N ARG A 180 -15.24 29.14 -23.49
CA ARG A 180 -16.40 29.26 -24.43
C ARG A 180 -16.51 30.62 -25.03
N THR A 181 -16.34 31.70 -24.27
CA THR A 181 -16.39 33.09 -24.78
C THR A 181 -15.26 33.38 -25.76
N LEU A 182 -14.14 32.70 -25.62
CA LEU A 182 -13.01 32.75 -26.58
C LEU A 182 -13.22 31.86 -27.82
N GLY A 183 -14.42 31.29 -28.02
CA GLY A 183 -14.74 30.45 -29.17
C GLY A 183 -14.25 29.00 -29.05
N GLY A 184 -13.80 28.57 -27.87
CA GLY A 184 -13.34 27.19 -27.61
C GLY A 184 -14.49 26.19 -27.56
N ASN A 185 -14.28 25.04 -28.19
CA ASN A 185 -15.20 23.91 -28.16
C ASN A 185 -14.91 22.93 -26.99
N ARG A 186 -15.73 21.87 -26.84
CA ARG A 186 -15.60 20.90 -25.74
C ARG A 186 -14.20 20.30 -25.62
N ARG A 187 -13.53 20.02 -26.74
CA ARG A 187 -12.14 19.47 -26.70
C ARG A 187 -11.16 20.46 -26.11
N ASN A 188 -11.32 21.75 -26.44
CA ASN A 188 -10.46 22.80 -25.88
C ASN A 188 -10.66 22.96 -24.37
N ILE A 189 -11.89 22.84 -23.87
CA ILE A 189 -12.19 22.86 -22.44
C ILE A 189 -11.53 21.67 -21.75
N LEU A 190 -11.68 20.45 -22.29
CA LEU A 190 -11.06 19.24 -21.73
C LEU A 190 -9.54 19.36 -21.63
N THR A 191 -8.88 19.68 -22.74
CA THR A 191 -7.43 19.64 -22.84
C THR A 191 -6.72 20.83 -22.18
N LYS A 192 -7.36 22.02 -22.16
CA LYS A 192 -6.72 23.25 -21.65
C LYS A 192 -7.13 23.61 -20.21
N VAL A 193 -8.26 23.06 -19.72
CA VAL A 193 -8.77 23.40 -18.40
C VAL A 193 -8.94 22.14 -17.55
N VAL A 194 -9.81 21.21 -17.95
CA VAL A 194 -10.22 20.09 -17.10
C VAL A 194 -9.06 19.13 -16.80
N LEU A 195 -8.34 18.68 -17.82
CA LEU A 195 -7.20 17.76 -17.65
C LEU A 195 -6.07 18.41 -16.84
N PRO A 196 -5.57 19.62 -17.18
CA PRO A 196 -4.49 20.24 -16.42
C PRO A 196 -4.87 20.53 -14.97
N ALA A 197 -6.10 20.98 -14.71
CA ALA A 197 -6.57 21.25 -13.35
C ALA A 197 -6.61 19.99 -12.47
N ASN A 198 -6.78 18.81 -13.06
CA ASN A 198 -6.88 17.53 -12.35
C ASN A 198 -5.59 16.71 -12.31
N ILE A 199 -4.49 17.22 -12.82
CA ILE A 199 -3.17 16.54 -12.71
C ILE A 199 -2.81 16.23 -11.25
N PRO A 200 -2.93 17.15 -10.26
CA PRO A 200 -2.64 16.85 -8.86
C PRO A 200 -3.55 15.74 -8.30
N THR A 201 -4.84 15.77 -8.66
CA THR A 201 -5.82 14.73 -8.27
C THR A 201 -5.43 13.38 -8.84
N LEU A 202 -5.05 13.32 -10.12
CA LEU A 202 -4.60 12.10 -10.77
C LEU A 202 -3.38 11.51 -10.05
N PHE A 203 -2.37 12.31 -9.74
CA PHE A 203 -1.21 11.83 -8.98
C PHE A 203 -1.56 11.32 -7.58
N SER A 204 -2.54 11.95 -6.92
CA SER A 204 -3.02 11.50 -5.62
C SER A 204 -3.72 10.13 -5.72
N ILE A 205 -4.55 9.93 -6.74
CA ILE A 205 -5.20 8.66 -7.04
C ILE A 205 -4.15 7.58 -7.35
N MET A 206 -3.18 7.87 -8.20
CA MET A 206 -2.10 6.93 -8.56
C MET A 206 -1.32 6.42 -7.35
N LYS A 207 -1.05 7.28 -6.35
CA LYS A 207 -0.38 6.86 -5.11
C LYS A 207 -1.19 5.83 -4.31
N VAL A 208 -2.49 5.95 -4.32
CA VAL A 208 -3.40 4.99 -3.66
C VAL A 208 -3.54 3.73 -4.48
N ASP A 209 -3.70 3.88 -5.80
CA ASP A 209 -3.94 2.77 -6.72
C ASP A 209 -2.82 1.74 -6.76
N ILE A 210 -1.55 2.17 -6.68
CA ILE A 210 -0.44 1.23 -6.67
C ILE A 210 -0.52 0.27 -5.46
N GLY A 211 -0.95 0.80 -4.29
CA GLY A 211 -1.17 -0.02 -3.10
C GLY A 211 -2.39 -0.94 -3.24
N LEU A 212 -3.48 -0.44 -3.81
CA LEU A 212 -4.70 -1.23 -4.05
C LEU A 212 -4.46 -2.34 -5.08
N CYS A 213 -3.74 -2.06 -6.17
CA CYS A 213 -3.36 -3.07 -7.16
C CYS A 213 -2.48 -4.15 -6.55
N LEU A 214 -1.49 -3.79 -5.72
CA LEU A 214 -0.67 -4.75 -5.00
C LEU A 214 -1.52 -5.68 -4.11
N VAL A 215 -2.46 -5.12 -3.36
CA VAL A 215 -3.38 -5.92 -2.53
C VAL A 215 -4.21 -6.86 -3.38
N GLY A 216 -4.78 -6.37 -4.49
CA GLY A 216 -5.59 -7.18 -5.39
C GLY A 216 -4.79 -8.30 -6.07
N VAL A 217 -3.55 -8.02 -6.50
CA VAL A 217 -2.64 -9.02 -7.07
C VAL A 217 -2.31 -10.10 -6.04
N ILE A 218 -1.94 -9.72 -4.81
CA ILE A 218 -1.66 -10.69 -3.73
C ILE A 218 -2.89 -11.59 -3.45
N ILE A 219 -4.11 -11.04 -3.47
CA ILE A 219 -5.34 -11.83 -3.32
C ILE A 219 -5.51 -12.78 -4.50
N GLY A 220 -5.28 -12.33 -5.73
CA GLY A 220 -5.32 -13.16 -6.93
C GLY A 220 -4.30 -14.29 -6.91
N GLU A 221 -3.04 -13.97 -6.55
CA GLU A 221 -1.97 -14.96 -6.39
C GLU A 221 -2.28 -15.98 -5.30
N PHE A 222 -2.85 -15.53 -4.18
CA PHE A 222 -3.23 -16.38 -3.05
C PHE A 222 -4.20 -17.49 -3.45
N ILE A 223 -5.12 -17.22 -4.38
CA ILE A 223 -6.16 -18.18 -4.76
C ILE A 223 -5.78 -18.96 -6.02
N SER A 224 -5.05 -18.34 -6.97
CA SER A 224 -4.93 -18.83 -8.34
C SER A 224 -3.49 -19.08 -8.80
N SER A 225 -2.46 -18.62 -8.08
CA SER A 225 -1.08 -18.67 -8.57
C SER A 225 -0.30 -19.89 -8.08
N ARG A 226 0.73 -20.25 -8.84
CA ARG A 226 1.81 -21.16 -8.43
C ARG A 226 3.13 -20.44 -8.16
N ARG A 227 3.15 -19.11 -8.25
CA ARG A 227 4.31 -18.25 -8.05
C ARG A 227 3.83 -16.91 -7.49
N GLY A 228 4.73 -16.09 -6.96
CA GLY A 228 4.41 -14.80 -6.36
C GLY A 228 4.34 -14.84 -4.84
N LEU A 229 4.24 -13.67 -4.21
CA LEU A 229 4.19 -13.54 -2.75
C LEU A 229 2.90 -14.10 -2.17
N GLY A 230 1.77 -13.94 -2.85
CA GLY A 230 0.49 -14.48 -2.43
C GLY A 230 0.48 -16.01 -2.42
N TYR A 231 1.09 -16.64 -3.42
CA TYR A 231 1.29 -18.09 -3.44
C TYR A 231 2.17 -18.54 -2.28
N MET A 232 3.26 -17.85 -1.99
CA MET A 232 4.13 -18.20 -0.87
C MET A 232 3.38 -18.21 0.46
N ILE A 233 2.43 -17.30 0.65
CA ILE A 233 1.61 -17.23 1.86
C ILE A 233 0.74 -18.49 2.00
N ILE A 234 0.04 -18.92 0.93
CA ILE A 234 -0.83 -20.09 1.00
C ILE A 234 -0.03 -21.39 1.10
N TYR A 235 1.04 -21.50 0.34
CA TYR A 235 1.94 -22.65 0.40
C TYR A 235 2.48 -22.84 1.83
N GLY A 236 2.90 -21.74 2.47
CA GLY A 236 3.30 -21.73 3.87
C GLY A 236 2.23 -22.26 4.81
N SER A 237 1.01 -21.77 4.65
CA SER A 237 -0.11 -22.18 5.52
C SER A 237 -0.54 -23.64 5.32
N GLN A 238 -0.34 -24.20 4.13
CA GLN A 238 -0.71 -25.60 3.82
C GLN A 238 0.32 -26.61 4.34
N ILE A 239 1.60 -26.32 4.24
CA ILE A 239 2.66 -27.21 4.74
C ILE A 239 2.55 -27.40 6.25
N PHE A 240 2.14 -26.37 7.01
CA PHE A 240 1.85 -26.52 8.45
C PHE A 240 0.81 -27.59 8.78
N LYS A 241 -0.12 -27.89 7.89
CA LYS A 241 -1.14 -28.94 8.10
C LYS A 241 -0.61 -30.37 7.86
N CYS A 242 0.46 -30.53 7.09
CA CYS A 242 0.98 -31.83 6.69
C CYS A 242 2.01 -32.42 7.64
N ASP A 243 2.57 -31.64 8.56
CA ASP A 243 3.75 -32.05 9.36
C ASP A 243 3.46 -32.69 10.70
N ASN A 244 2.27 -33.27 10.89
CA ASN A 244 2.06 -34.24 11.97
C ASN A 244 2.66 -35.64 11.68
N SER A 245 3.39 -35.80 10.57
CA SER A 245 4.09 -37.04 10.21
C SER A 245 5.54 -36.76 9.83
N GLY A 246 6.40 -36.86 10.81
CA GLY A 246 7.86 -36.80 10.86
C GLY A 246 8.68 -36.93 9.59
N SER A 247 9.49 -35.93 9.31
CA SER A 247 10.85 -36.12 8.78
C SER A 247 11.69 -34.85 9.01
N GLU A 248 12.86 -35.04 9.54
CA GLU A 248 13.82 -33.99 9.99
C GLU A 248 14.38 -33.09 8.86
N ASN A 249 14.19 -33.45 7.60
CA ASN A 249 14.78 -32.72 6.46
C ASN A 249 13.97 -31.52 5.99
N ASP A 250 12.73 -31.34 6.46
CA ASP A 250 11.85 -30.25 6.05
C ASP A 250 11.93 -28.99 6.92
N THR A 251 12.74 -29.00 7.99
CA THR A 251 12.90 -27.88 8.93
C THR A 251 13.32 -26.57 8.27
N HIS A 252 14.07 -26.62 7.17
CA HIS A 252 14.47 -25.41 6.43
C HIS A 252 13.32 -24.79 5.63
N VAL A 253 12.44 -25.61 5.06
CA VAL A 253 11.25 -25.14 4.33
C VAL A 253 10.22 -24.55 5.30
N TYR A 254 10.02 -25.19 6.46
CA TYR A 254 9.12 -24.71 7.53
C TYR A 254 9.55 -23.36 8.10
N ARG A 255 10.84 -23.14 8.32
CA ARG A 255 11.37 -21.85 8.78
C ARG A 255 11.06 -20.73 7.79
N ARG A 256 11.15 -21.01 6.47
CA ARG A 256 10.93 -20.01 5.40
C ARG A 256 9.49 -19.51 5.31
N LEU A 257 8.54 -20.37 5.63
CA LEU A 257 7.11 -20.11 5.40
C LEU A 257 6.39 -19.47 6.59
N LYS A 258 6.95 -19.56 7.80
CA LYS A 258 6.45 -18.92 9.02
C LYS A 258 6.31 -17.38 8.89
N ILE A 259 7.23 -16.75 8.19
CA ILE A 259 7.25 -15.29 8.01
C ILE A 259 6.00 -14.82 7.25
N LEU A 260 5.66 -15.51 6.18
CA LEU A 260 4.58 -15.09 5.26
C LEU A 260 3.21 -15.26 5.91
N TYR A 261 3.02 -16.32 6.68
CA TYR A 261 1.79 -16.54 7.45
C TYR A 261 1.57 -15.47 8.52
N PHE A 262 2.64 -15.07 9.20
CA PHE A 262 2.57 -14.02 10.22
C PHE A 262 2.25 -12.64 9.62
N LEU A 263 2.91 -12.27 8.51
CA LEU A 263 2.63 -11.03 7.78
C LEU A 263 1.18 -10.99 7.29
N GLN A 264 0.60 -12.12 6.91
CA GLN A 264 -0.80 -12.24 6.54
C GLN A 264 -1.74 -12.07 7.74
N LYS A 265 -1.45 -12.71 8.87
CA LYS A 265 -2.31 -12.66 10.08
C LYS A 265 -2.34 -11.29 10.71
N VAL A 266 -1.19 -10.62 10.80
CA VAL A 266 -1.10 -9.22 11.28
C VAL A 266 -1.84 -8.27 10.34
N ARG A 267 -1.81 -8.52 9.03
CA ARG A 267 -2.45 -7.67 8.02
C ARG A 267 -3.96 -7.86 7.97
N ILE A 268 -4.48 -9.09 8.13
CA ILE A 268 -5.91 -9.37 8.11
C ILE A 268 -6.59 -8.84 9.39
N SER A 269 -5.92 -8.92 10.55
CA SER A 269 -6.43 -8.36 11.80
C SER A 269 -6.55 -6.83 11.76
N ASN A 270 -5.66 -6.15 11.01
CA ASN A 270 -5.68 -4.68 10.88
C ASN A 270 -6.59 -4.18 9.75
N PHE A 271 -7.16 -5.06 8.92
CA PHE A 271 -8.02 -4.66 7.80
C PHE A 271 -9.45 -4.30 8.22
N HIS A 272 -9.81 -4.49 9.49
CA HIS A 272 -11.12 -4.06 10.00
C HIS A 272 -11.17 -2.57 10.34
N ASP A 273 -10.01 -1.88 10.38
CA ASP A 273 -9.92 -0.43 10.64
C ASP A 273 -9.20 0.30 9.49
N THR A 274 -9.89 0.44 8.37
CA THR A 274 -9.42 1.20 7.19
C THR A 274 -9.18 2.68 7.47
N ASN A 275 -9.65 3.22 8.58
CA ASN A 275 -9.45 4.61 8.96
C ASN A 275 -8.11 4.90 9.68
N THR A 276 -7.46 3.90 10.24
CA THR A 276 -6.21 4.11 11.00
C THR A 276 -4.97 4.18 10.11
N PHE A 277 -4.99 3.55 8.94
CA PHE A 277 -3.84 3.53 8.02
C PHE A 277 -3.66 4.83 7.21
N ILE A 278 -4.76 5.53 6.90
CA ILE A 278 -4.71 6.81 6.19
C ILE A 278 -4.06 7.89 7.06
N ASN A 279 -4.28 7.85 8.38
CA ASN A 279 -3.70 8.80 9.31
C ASN A 279 -2.21 8.57 9.64
N LEU A 280 -1.65 7.40 9.33
CA LEU A 280 -0.23 7.13 9.62
C LEU A 280 0.71 7.66 8.52
N PHE A 281 0.19 7.93 7.33
CA PHE A 281 0.95 8.48 6.19
C PHE A 281 0.81 10.00 6.00
N TYR A 282 -0.08 10.66 6.78
CA TYR A 282 -0.33 12.11 6.69
C TYR A 282 0.31 12.94 7.81
N ILE A 283 1.20 12.34 8.65
CA ILE A 283 1.98 13.09 9.65
C ILE A 283 3.50 12.95 9.32
#